data_bfc8dcfdc2e3538d26ed6d0b8610f9f9
#
_entry.id   bfc8dcfdc2e3538d26ed6d0b8610f9f9
#
_cell.length_a   1.000
_cell.length_b   1.000
_cell.length_c   1.000
_cell.angle_alpha   90.00
_cell.angle_beta   90.00
_cell.angle_gamma   90.00
#
_symmetry.space_group_name_H-M   'P 1'
#
loop_
_entity.id
_entity.type
_entity.pdbx_description
1 polymer ?
#
loop_
_entity_poly.entity_id
_entity_poly.type
_entity_poly.pdbx_seq_one_letter_code
_entity_poly.pdbx_strand_id
1 'polypeptide(L)'
;MHFLRNIVAASLTLLASGAFQPTSATDLHIGGKWLTDQSGQNLVDPQSSGLTLRHGELIHIGDNSAALPMRNILLKINPQTGQLTAAPVQLTVAEPLSKGCFGELLTGYPDWESLTWDRQDDTTLIAVTEDSSAYQLSPDCAARYADTHSTPYPTLLVKIKTDKALTQAEIVAIRPVQFPQSARVGSFSNDGIEGLAFDNNGNLYLALEKNLANAPMIFVTPYSADFWQSDDFMKVADSGFKLPVPDADNHPINGLDYLPHPDSSHPGYLVAAARNDDQLWIIDISQQQAPFVLQMHFYAPTYRNNASNDCPAYEKMRNTSIEGVAVAGNQLYLINDPWQSQYPKNIQCQANAVNFNQFSPLLFQLNTDPRWFIQP
;
A
#
# COMPACT_ATOMS: atom_id res chain seq x y z
N MET A 1 34.11 -37.86 62.53
CA MET A 1 33.51 -36.64 62.03
C MET A 1 33.65 -36.60 60.51
N HIS A 2 32.59 -37.01 59.77
CA HIS A 2 32.58 -36.99 58.29
C HIS A 2 31.73 -35.83 57.80
N PHE A 3 32.35 -34.90 57.05
CA PHE A 3 31.63 -33.83 56.37
C PHE A 3 31.25 -34.32 54.98
N LEU A 4 29.95 -34.49 54.73
CA LEU A 4 29.35 -34.65 53.38
C LEU A 4 29.25 -33.27 52.72
N ARG A 5 29.88 -33.11 51.55
CA ARG A 5 29.69 -31.99 50.64
C ARG A 5 28.57 -32.32 49.67
N ASN A 6 27.48 -31.62 49.76
CA ASN A 6 26.42 -31.63 48.73
C ASN A 6 26.85 -30.77 47.54
N ILE A 7 26.97 -31.41 46.37
CA ILE A 7 27.14 -30.73 45.07
C ILE A 7 25.71 -30.53 44.50
N VAL A 8 25.29 -29.27 44.40
CA VAL A 8 24.07 -28.89 43.68
C VAL A 8 24.46 -28.68 42.20
N ALA A 9 24.00 -29.58 41.34
CA ALA A 9 24.13 -29.41 39.91
C ALA A 9 23.01 -28.46 39.40
N ALA A 10 23.41 -27.27 38.98
CA ALA A 10 22.50 -26.35 38.28
C ALA A 10 22.39 -26.74 36.82
N SER A 11 21.22 -27.24 36.41
CA SER A 11 20.92 -27.48 35.03
C SER A 11 20.62 -26.17 34.29
N LEU A 12 21.52 -25.72 33.44
CA LEU A 12 21.29 -24.62 32.50
C LEU A 12 20.43 -25.15 31.35
N THR A 13 19.16 -24.76 31.34
CA THR A 13 18.29 -24.95 30.16
C THR A 13 18.62 -23.87 29.13
N LEU A 14 19.36 -24.20 28.09
CA LEU A 14 19.49 -23.33 26.92
C LEU A 14 18.14 -23.27 26.20
N LEU A 15 17.47 -22.13 26.28
CA LEU A 15 16.38 -21.75 25.38
C LEU A 15 17.03 -21.42 24.03
N ALA A 16 16.96 -22.35 23.08
CA ALA A 16 17.31 -22.07 21.71
C ALA A 16 16.23 -21.13 21.13
N SER A 17 16.57 -19.83 21.02
CA SER A 17 15.84 -18.90 20.20
C SER A 17 16.02 -19.31 18.73
N GLY A 18 15.09 -20.10 18.22
CA GLY A 18 15.05 -20.43 16.80
C GLY A 18 14.83 -19.14 16.02
N ALA A 19 15.86 -18.65 15.35
CA ALA A 19 15.72 -17.65 14.32
C ALA A 19 14.92 -18.31 13.18
N PHE A 20 13.69 -17.84 12.92
CA PHE A 20 12.94 -18.19 11.73
C PHE A 20 13.75 -17.71 10.51
N GLN A 21 14.21 -18.64 9.70
CA GLN A 21 14.77 -18.28 8.39
C GLN A 21 13.62 -18.17 7.40
N PRO A 22 13.60 -17.12 6.54
CA PRO A 22 12.61 -17.04 5.47
C PRO A 22 12.79 -18.26 4.55
N THR A 23 11.67 -18.87 4.16
CA THR A 23 11.66 -19.92 3.13
C THR A 23 12.19 -19.36 1.83
N SER A 24 12.91 -20.15 1.05
CA SER A 24 13.60 -19.73 -0.19
C SER A 24 12.67 -18.91 -1.08
N ALA A 25 13.13 -17.71 -1.49
CA ALA A 25 12.40 -16.85 -2.39
C ALA A 25 12.05 -17.59 -3.70
N THR A 26 10.79 -17.48 -4.14
CA THR A 26 10.36 -17.98 -5.44
C THR A 26 10.48 -16.85 -6.45
N ASP A 27 11.32 -17.03 -7.48
CA ASP A 27 11.45 -16.05 -8.56
C ASP A 27 10.25 -16.09 -9.50
N LEU A 28 9.58 -14.94 -9.69
CA LEU A 28 8.46 -14.77 -10.59
C LEU A 28 8.77 -13.72 -11.66
N HIS A 29 8.52 -14.06 -12.93
CA HIS A 29 8.69 -13.18 -14.08
C HIS A 29 7.31 -12.75 -14.58
N ILE A 30 7.01 -11.44 -14.56
CA ILE A 30 5.67 -10.93 -14.81
C ILE A 30 5.70 -9.83 -15.86
N GLY A 31 4.98 -10.04 -16.96
CA GLY A 31 4.74 -9.02 -17.99
C GLY A 31 3.59 -8.10 -17.57
N GLY A 32 3.82 -6.79 -17.67
CA GLY A 32 2.79 -5.78 -17.42
C GLY A 32 1.94 -5.48 -18.66
N LYS A 33 0.93 -4.65 -18.44
CA LYS A 33 0.09 -4.01 -19.47
C LYS A 33 0.10 -2.52 -19.21
N TRP A 34 0.39 -1.70 -20.23
CA TRP A 34 0.26 -0.25 -20.10
C TRP A 34 -1.17 0.11 -19.77
N LEU A 35 -1.36 0.99 -18.78
CA LEU A 35 -2.68 1.56 -18.55
C LEU A 35 -3.04 2.50 -19.69
N THR A 36 -4.28 2.38 -20.15
CA THR A 36 -4.79 3.20 -21.25
C THR A 36 -6.10 3.88 -20.88
N ASP A 37 -6.34 5.03 -21.49
CA ASP A 37 -7.65 5.67 -21.42
C ASP A 37 -8.71 4.89 -22.24
N GLN A 38 -9.95 5.39 -22.27
CA GLN A 38 -11.05 4.77 -23.02
C GLN A 38 -10.81 4.74 -24.55
N SER A 39 -9.93 5.59 -25.08
CA SER A 39 -9.55 5.61 -26.49
C SER A 39 -8.41 4.65 -26.83
N GLY A 40 -7.80 4.02 -25.82
CA GLY A 40 -6.64 3.15 -25.96
C GLY A 40 -5.30 3.89 -25.97
N GLN A 41 -5.29 5.19 -25.66
CA GLN A 41 -4.03 5.94 -25.45
C GLN A 41 -3.47 5.66 -24.07
N ASN A 42 -2.16 5.51 -23.94
CA ASN A 42 -1.52 5.31 -22.65
C ASN A 42 -1.77 6.50 -21.72
N LEU A 43 -2.06 6.20 -20.44
CA LEU A 43 -2.19 7.24 -19.42
C LEU A 43 -0.86 7.97 -19.24
N VAL A 44 -0.96 9.26 -18.98
CA VAL A 44 0.21 10.13 -18.82
C VAL A 44 0.26 10.61 -17.39
N ASP A 45 1.33 10.25 -16.70
CA ASP A 45 1.73 10.79 -15.39
C ASP A 45 0.63 10.76 -14.31
N PRO A 46 -0.01 9.62 -14.04
CA PRO A 46 -1.00 9.51 -12.97
C PRO A 46 -0.37 9.28 -11.60
N GLN A 47 0.95 9.03 -11.50
CA GLN A 47 1.71 8.71 -10.28
C GLN A 47 0.91 7.82 -9.35
N SER A 48 0.94 6.52 -9.67
CA SER A 48 0.04 5.54 -9.07
C SER A 48 0.48 5.19 -7.66
N SER A 49 -0.42 5.28 -6.70
CA SER A 49 -0.22 4.84 -5.32
C SER A 49 -1.23 3.76 -4.94
N GLY A 50 -2.47 4.11 -4.67
CA GLY A 50 -3.45 3.15 -4.18
C GLY A 50 -4.18 2.37 -5.27
N LEU A 51 -4.45 1.07 -5.00
CA LEU A 51 -5.22 0.19 -5.84
C LEU A 51 -6.13 -0.71 -5.00
N THR A 52 -7.40 -0.83 -5.39
CA THR A 52 -8.34 -1.79 -4.80
C THR A 52 -9.26 -2.37 -5.85
N LEU A 53 -9.88 -3.51 -5.58
CA LEU A 53 -10.81 -4.14 -6.52
C LEU A 53 -12.21 -4.21 -5.95
N ARG A 54 -13.22 -3.83 -6.77
CA ARG A 54 -14.62 -3.96 -6.45
C ARG A 54 -15.45 -4.27 -7.69
N HIS A 55 -16.40 -5.18 -7.55
CA HIS A 55 -17.36 -5.56 -8.60
C HIS A 55 -16.70 -5.86 -9.95
N GLY A 56 -15.47 -6.40 -9.92
CA GLY A 56 -14.72 -6.76 -11.13
C GLY A 56 -13.99 -5.60 -11.81
N GLU A 57 -13.97 -4.41 -11.20
CA GLU A 57 -13.18 -3.26 -11.65
C GLU A 57 -12.11 -2.91 -10.60
N LEU A 58 -10.93 -2.53 -11.06
CA LEU A 58 -9.91 -1.92 -10.20
C LEU A 58 -10.20 -0.43 -10.06
N ILE A 59 -10.10 0.06 -8.84
CA ILE A 59 -10.18 1.48 -8.52
C ILE A 59 -8.80 1.93 -8.08
N HIS A 60 -8.35 3.01 -8.69
CA HIS A 60 -7.01 3.56 -8.51
C HIS A 60 -7.07 5.01 -8.08
N ILE A 61 -6.11 5.40 -7.25
CA ILE A 61 -5.82 6.78 -6.90
C ILE A 61 -4.32 7.03 -7.07
N GLY A 62 -3.95 8.23 -7.51
CA GLY A 62 -2.56 8.66 -7.61
C GLY A 62 -2.21 9.72 -6.57
N ASP A 63 -0.92 9.88 -6.31
CA ASP A 63 -0.36 10.83 -5.37
C ASP A 63 -0.40 12.30 -5.86
N ASN A 64 0.14 13.20 -5.07
CA ASN A 64 0.14 14.64 -5.36
C ASN A 64 1.21 15.06 -6.39
N SER A 65 2.15 14.18 -6.75
CA SER A 65 3.16 14.42 -7.77
C SER A 65 2.64 14.23 -9.19
N ALA A 66 1.45 13.61 -9.34
CA ALA A 66 0.77 13.39 -10.60
C ALA A 66 0.57 14.70 -11.41
N ALA A 67 0.47 14.57 -12.73
CA ALA A 67 0.07 15.69 -13.58
C ALA A 67 -1.25 16.30 -13.13
N LEU A 68 -1.39 17.63 -13.19
CA LEU A 68 -2.58 18.34 -12.66
C LEU A 68 -3.93 17.71 -13.02
N PRO A 69 -4.19 17.27 -14.26
CA PRO A 69 -5.46 16.61 -14.61
C PRO A 69 -5.67 15.25 -13.95
N MET A 70 -4.62 14.65 -13.39
CA MET A 70 -4.64 13.31 -12.76
C MET A 70 -4.70 13.38 -11.23
N ARG A 71 -4.69 14.57 -10.64
CA ARG A 71 -4.76 14.76 -9.18
C ARG A 71 -6.18 14.71 -8.65
N ASN A 72 -6.35 14.18 -7.45
CA ASN A 72 -7.64 14.10 -6.75
C ASN A 72 -8.74 13.43 -7.58
N ILE A 73 -8.40 12.40 -8.32
CA ILE A 73 -9.35 11.62 -9.12
C ILE A 73 -9.27 10.13 -8.79
N LEU A 74 -10.39 9.46 -8.98
CA LEU A 74 -10.46 8.01 -8.99
C LEU A 74 -10.54 7.51 -10.43
N LEU A 75 -9.73 6.54 -10.79
CA LEU A 75 -9.75 5.86 -12.08
C LEU A 75 -10.39 4.49 -11.93
N LYS A 76 -11.29 4.13 -12.87
CA LYS A 76 -11.86 2.78 -12.99
C LYS A 76 -11.15 2.04 -14.10
N ILE A 77 -10.55 0.90 -13.78
CA ILE A 77 -9.68 0.15 -14.69
C ILE A 77 -10.23 -1.26 -14.87
N ASN A 78 -10.32 -1.70 -16.12
CA ASN A 78 -10.57 -3.10 -16.42
C ASN A 78 -9.34 -3.95 -16.07
N PRO A 79 -9.44 -4.90 -15.14
CA PRO A 79 -8.29 -5.66 -14.65
C PRO A 79 -7.67 -6.58 -15.73
N GLN A 80 -8.44 -6.95 -16.77
CA GLN A 80 -7.94 -7.83 -17.82
C GLN A 80 -7.17 -7.08 -18.91
N THR A 81 -7.56 -5.84 -19.18
CA THR A 81 -6.98 -5.06 -20.28
C THR A 81 -6.08 -3.92 -19.85
N GLY A 82 -6.22 -3.41 -18.62
CA GLY A 82 -5.57 -2.19 -18.15
C GLY A 82 -6.20 -0.91 -18.72
N GLN A 83 -7.35 -0.99 -19.39
CA GLN A 83 -8.03 0.15 -19.97
C GLN A 83 -9.02 0.78 -18.99
N LEU A 84 -9.13 2.11 -18.99
CA LEU A 84 -10.17 2.80 -18.24
C LEU A 84 -11.56 2.41 -18.74
N THR A 85 -12.45 2.02 -17.83
CA THR A 85 -13.84 1.64 -18.12
C THR A 85 -14.78 2.84 -18.19
N ALA A 86 -14.39 3.95 -17.57
CA ALA A 86 -15.17 5.19 -17.53
C ALA A 86 -14.26 6.43 -17.45
N ALA A 87 -14.85 7.61 -17.57
CA ALA A 87 -14.17 8.87 -17.31
C ALA A 87 -13.68 8.93 -15.85
N PRO A 88 -12.56 9.62 -15.57
CA PRO A 88 -12.09 9.87 -14.22
C PRO A 88 -13.15 10.52 -13.33
N VAL A 89 -13.20 10.13 -12.06
CA VAL A 89 -14.15 10.65 -11.08
C VAL A 89 -13.43 11.62 -10.15
N GLN A 90 -13.80 12.88 -10.17
CA GLN A 90 -13.22 13.91 -9.32
C GLN A 90 -13.62 13.70 -7.87
N LEU A 91 -12.66 13.73 -6.94
CA LEU A 91 -12.91 13.81 -5.51
C LEU A 91 -13.32 15.23 -5.13
N THR A 92 -14.40 15.33 -4.38
CA THR A 92 -14.87 16.57 -3.75
C THR A 92 -14.80 16.45 -2.24
N VAL A 93 -14.77 17.60 -1.54
CA VAL A 93 -14.71 17.63 -0.06
C VAL A 93 -15.99 18.25 0.46
N ALA A 94 -16.69 17.55 1.36
CA ALA A 94 -17.89 18.06 1.99
C ALA A 94 -17.62 19.37 2.74
N GLU A 95 -18.53 20.34 2.64
CA GLU A 95 -18.34 21.69 3.17
C GLU A 95 -17.89 21.75 4.64
N PRO A 96 -18.45 20.96 5.57
CA PRO A 96 -17.99 20.99 6.96
C PRO A 96 -16.51 20.61 7.12
N LEU A 97 -16.01 19.66 6.30
CA LEU A 97 -14.62 19.22 6.35
C LEU A 97 -13.67 20.24 5.73
N SER A 98 -14.08 20.91 4.66
CA SER A 98 -13.25 21.91 3.99
C SER A 98 -12.93 23.12 4.89
N LYS A 99 -13.74 23.33 5.94
CA LYS A 99 -13.57 24.36 6.97
C LYS A 99 -12.96 23.84 8.28
N GLY A 100 -12.70 22.51 8.36
CA GLY A 100 -12.14 21.84 9.54
C GLY A 100 -10.62 22.03 9.65
N CYS A 101 -10.05 21.43 10.70
CA CYS A 101 -8.62 21.53 11.00
C CYS A 101 -7.70 21.07 9.88
N PHE A 102 -8.13 20.16 9.04
CA PHE A 102 -7.38 19.63 7.90
C PHE A 102 -7.99 20.03 6.55
N GLY A 103 -8.87 21.06 6.54
CA GLY A 103 -9.60 21.45 5.35
C GLY A 103 -8.71 21.93 4.21
N GLU A 104 -7.68 22.70 4.50
CA GLU A 104 -6.72 23.18 3.51
C GLU A 104 -5.90 22.03 2.90
N LEU A 105 -5.52 21.03 3.70
CA LEU A 105 -4.85 19.84 3.22
C LEU A 105 -5.74 19.06 2.25
N LEU A 106 -7.00 18.81 2.63
CA LEU A 106 -7.94 18.02 1.82
C LEU A 106 -8.40 18.73 0.54
N THR A 107 -8.56 20.06 0.58
CA THR A 107 -8.99 20.85 -0.59
C THR A 107 -7.84 21.25 -1.50
N GLY A 108 -6.60 21.11 -1.03
CA GLY A 108 -5.39 21.22 -1.83
C GLY A 108 -5.19 19.97 -2.69
N TYR A 109 -3.99 19.50 -2.75
CA TYR A 109 -3.65 18.23 -3.41
C TYR A 109 -3.00 17.32 -2.37
N PRO A 110 -3.82 16.62 -1.55
CA PRO A 110 -3.28 15.69 -0.55
C PRO A 110 -2.47 14.60 -1.23
N ASP A 111 -1.46 14.16 -0.54
CA ASP A 111 -0.63 13.04 -0.97
C ASP A 111 -1.39 11.74 -0.67
N TRP A 112 -2.03 11.17 -1.69
CA TRP A 112 -2.80 9.95 -1.55
C TRP A 112 -1.90 8.73 -1.71
N GLU A 113 -1.93 7.81 -0.72
CA GLU A 113 -1.02 6.67 -0.75
C GLU A 113 -1.72 5.34 -0.88
N SER A 114 -2.91 5.20 -0.34
CA SER A 114 -3.66 3.94 -0.46
C SER A 114 -5.16 4.15 -0.43
N LEU A 115 -5.89 3.15 -0.91
CA LEU A 115 -7.34 3.08 -0.77
C LEU A 115 -7.82 1.63 -0.65
N THR A 116 -8.92 1.46 0.06
CA THR A 116 -9.61 0.17 0.18
C THR A 116 -11.12 0.37 0.29
N TRP A 117 -11.91 -0.66 -0.02
CA TRP A 117 -13.35 -0.62 0.17
C TRP A 117 -13.72 -0.92 1.62
N ASP A 118 -14.71 -0.14 2.13
CA ASP A 118 -15.37 -0.47 3.38
C ASP A 118 -16.17 -1.78 3.21
N ARG A 119 -15.82 -2.80 3.98
CA ARG A 119 -16.49 -4.11 3.89
C ARG A 119 -17.91 -4.10 4.43
N GLN A 120 -18.29 -3.07 5.19
CA GLN A 120 -19.63 -2.90 5.75
C GLN A 120 -20.55 -2.06 4.87
N ASP A 121 -19.98 -1.26 3.96
CA ASP A 121 -20.72 -0.34 3.10
C ASP A 121 -20.08 -0.26 1.71
N ASP A 122 -20.70 -0.92 0.76
CA ASP A 122 -20.23 -1.02 -0.61
C ASP A 122 -20.31 0.28 -1.44
N THR A 123 -20.72 1.39 -0.84
CA THR A 123 -20.65 2.76 -1.38
C THR A 123 -19.62 3.62 -0.66
N THR A 124 -18.72 3.02 0.11
CA THR A 124 -17.68 3.74 0.85
C THR A 124 -16.29 3.22 0.51
N LEU A 125 -15.41 4.13 0.11
CA LEU A 125 -13.96 3.91 0.06
C LEU A 125 -13.32 4.53 1.30
N ILE A 126 -12.24 3.93 1.74
CA ILE A 126 -11.33 4.50 2.74
C ILE A 126 -10.00 4.71 2.03
N ALA A 127 -9.50 5.94 2.09
CA ALA A 127 -8.18 6.29 1.61
C ALA A 127 -7.30 6.77 2.77
N VAL A 128 -6.00 6.86 2.53
CA VAL A 128 -5.04 7.42 3.47
C VAL A 128 -4.17 8.43 2.77
N THR A 129 -3.76 9.46 3.51
CA THR A 129 -2.78 10.43 3.05
C THR A 129 -1.46 10.23 3.78
N GLU A 130 -0.38 10.48 3.07
CA GLU A 130 0.90 10.83 3.64
C GLU A 130 1.08 12.36 3.57
N ASP A 131 1.95 12.94 4.36
CA ASP A 131 2.28 14.36 4.22
C ASP A 131 3.76 14.54 3.88
N SER A 132 4.02 14.96 2.66
CA SER A 132 5.37 15.25 2.18
C SER A 132 5.91 16.58 2.70
N SER A 133 5.04 17.43 3.26
CA SER A 133 5.39 18.73 3.82
C SER A 133 4.75 18.98 5.18
N ALA A 134 5.43 19.73 6.04
CA ALA A 134 4.88 20.05 7.36
C ALA A 134 3.60 20.89 7.23
N TYR A 135 2.52 20.37 7.79
CA TYR A 135 1.24 21.07 7.83
C TYR A 135 1.12 21.93 9.09
N GLN A 136 0.70 23.17 8.93
CA GLN A 136 0.52 24.09 10.06
C GLN A 136 -0.95 24.18 10.42
N LEU A 137 -1.32 23.54 11.53
CA LEU A 137 -2.64 23.68 12.12
C LEU A 137 -2.87 25.11 12.64
N SER A 138 -4.13 25.58 12.58
CA SER A 138 -4.54 26.77 13.31
C SER A 138 -4.27 26.61 14.82
N PRO A 139 -4.11 27.70 15.60
CA PRO A 139 -3.83 27.61 17.04
C PRO A 139 -4.82 26.74 17.81
N ASP A 140 -6.13 26.84 17.48
CA ASP A 140 -7.17 26.04 18.15
C ASP A 140 -7.05 24.56 17.79
N CYS A 141 -6.78 24.24 16.53
CA CYS A 141 -6.55 22.88 16.09
C CYS A 141 -5.26 22.30 16.67
N ALA A 142 -4.19 23.08 16.71
CA ALA A 142 -2.94 22.67 17.33
C ALA A 142 -3.11 22.38 18.83
N ALA A 143 -3.90 23.19 19.54
CA ALA A 143 -4.23 22.94 20.95
C ALA A 143 -5.06 21.68 21.13
N ARG A 144 -6.04 21.43 20.26
CA ARG A 144 -6.88 20.21 20.27
C ARG A 144 -6.06 18.93 20.12
N TYR A 145 -5.01 18.98 19.30
CA TYR A 145 -4.25 17.79 18.91
C TYR A 145 -2.83 17.75 19.53
N ALA A 146 -2.55 18.59 20.53
CA ALA A 146 -1.21 18.75 21.11
C ALA A 146 -0.61 17.43 21.64
N ASP A 147 -1.45 16.57 22.20
CA ASP A 147 -1.00 15.32 22.84
C ASP A 147 -0.82 14.15 21.87
N THR A 148 -1.05 14.36 20.57
CA THR A 148 -1.00 13.26 19.60
C THR A 148 0.40 12.96 19.11
N HIS A 149 1.31 13.94 19.18
CA HIS A 149 2.68 13.90 18.67
C HIS A 149 2.81 13.65 17.15
N SER A 150 1.71 13.78 16.39
CA SER A 150 1.66 13.50 14.95
C SER A 150 1.17 14.69 14.12
N THR A 151 1.13 15.89 14.71
CA THR A 151 0.55 17.07 14.03
C THR A 151 1.42 17.75 12.98
N PRO A 152 2.76 17.68 13.03
CA PRO A 152 3.58 18.30 11.99
C PRO A 152 3.43 17.63 10.62
N TYR A 153 3.21 16.31 10.62
CA TYR A 153 3.02 15.48 9.42
C TYR A 153 1.84 14.55 9.67
N PRO A 154 0.61 15.04 9.49
CA PRO A 154 -0.57 14.26 9.88
C PRO A 154 -0.90 13.22 8.81
N THR A 155 -0.93 11.96 9.19
CA THR A 155 -1.57 10.91 8.39
C THR A 155 -3.06 10.94 8.63
N LEU A 156 -3.85 11.05 7.57
CA LEU A 156 -5.32 11.08 7.65
C LEU A 156 -5.92 9.84 7.02
N LEU A 157 -6.76 9.11 7.77
CA LEU A 157 -7.74 8.23 7.17
C LEU A 157 -8.94 9.06 6.71
N VAL A 158 -9.38 8.80 5.48
CA VAL A 158 -10.39 9.58 4.80
C VAL A 158 -11.52 8.67 4.34
N LYS A 159 -12.76 9.02 4.73
CA LYS A 159 -13.97 8.34 4.25
C LYS A 159 -14.47 9.02 2.98
N ILE A 160 -14.52 8.29 1.89
CA ILE A 160 -15.03 8.74 0.60
C ILE A 160 -16.36 8.04 0.35
N LYS A 161 -17.44 8.81 0.25
CA LYS A 161 -18.76 8.30 -0.13
C LYS A 161 -18.89 8.37 -1.64
N THR A 162 -19.38 7.28 -2.23
CA THR A 162 -19.59 7.16 -3.67
C THR A 162 -21.05 6.79 -3.95
N ASP A 163 -21.50 7.02 -5.18
CA ASP A 163 -22.69 6.35 -5.68
C ASP A 163 -22.33 4.89 -6.10
N LYS A 164 -23.35 4.06 -6.32
CA LYS A 164 -23.14 2.64 -6.67
C LYS A 164 -22.35 2.43 -7.98
N ALA A 165 -22.48 3.36 -8.91
CA ALA A 165 -21.80 3.32 -10.21
C ALA A 165 -20.41 3.95 -10.19
N LEU A 166 -20.01 4.51 -9.04
CA LEU A 166 -18.78 5.30 -8.91
C LEU A 166 -18.68 6.37 -10.01
N THR A 167 -19.69 7.23 -10.09
CA THR A 167 -19.72 8.42 -10.96
C THR A 167 -19.55 9.71 -10.17
N GLN A 168 -19.70 9.62 -8.85
CA GLN A 168 -19.51 10.70 -7.89
C GLN A 168 -18.72 10.17 -6.69
N ALA A 169 -17.84 11.00 -6.14
CA ALA A 169 -17.04 10.68 -4.96
C ALA A 169 -16.84 11.93 -4.10
N GLU A 170 -17.24 11.85 -2.84
CA GLU A 170 -17.15 12.95 -1.88
C GLU A 170 -16.48 12.49 -0.59
N ILE A 171 -15.49 13.23 -0.13
CA ILE A 171 -14.85 13.07 1.17
C ILE A 171 -15.83 13.59 2.25
N VAL A 172 -16.34 12.68 3.09
CA VAL A 172 -17.40 12.99 4.06
C VAL A 172 -16.97 12.88 5.53
N ALA A 173 -15.84 12.22 5.81
CA ALA A 173 -15.28 12.15 7.16
C ALA A 173 -13.76 11.94 7.09
N ILE A 174 -13.08 12.31 8.16
CA ILE A 174 -11.65 12.10 8.36
C ILE A 174 -11.38 11.60 9.77
N ARG A 175 -10.32 10.82 9.93
CA ARG A 175 -9.74 10.48 11.23
C ARG A 175 -8.23 10.55 11.14
N PRO A 176 -7.62 11.54 11.80
CA PRO A 176 -6.15 11.60 11.90
C PRO A 176 -5.64 10.38 12.67
N VAL A 177 -4.51 9.83 12.24
CA VAL A 177 -3.91 8.65 12.85
C VAL A 177 -2.96 9.07 13.96
N GLN A 178 -3.09 8.44 15.13
CA GLN A 178 -2.15 8.55 16.23
C GLN A 178 -1.33 7.26 16.35
N PHE A 179 -0.05 7.38 16.06
CA PHE A 179 0.89 6.27 16.19
C PHE A 179 1.38 6.13 17.64
N PRO A 180 1.76 4.90 18.09
CA PRO A 180 2.49 4.74 19.35
C PRO A 180 3.80 5.52 19.30
N GLN A 181 4.16 6.23 20.38
CA GLN A 181 5.41 7.00 20.44
C GLN A 181 6.66 6.15 20.16
N SER A 182 6.62 4.87 20.55
CA SER A 182 7.70 3.90 20.28
C SER A 182 7.93 3.65 18.77
N ALA A 183 6.92 3.88 17.94
CA ALA A 183 7.03 3.72 16.50
C ALA A 183 7.86 4.84 15.84
N ARG A 184 7.95 6.03 16.47
CA ARG A 184 8.70 7.19 15.98
C ARG A 184 8.29 7.62 14.57
N VAL A 185 6.99 7.85 14.39
CA VAL A 185 6.31 8.27 13.16
C VAL A 185 5.64 9.62 13.39
N GLY A 186 5.41 10.39 12.32
CA GLY A 186 4.70 11.68 12.35
C GLY A 186 5.59 12.88 12.67
N SER A 187 6.90 12.72 12.66
CA SER A 187 7.87 13.77 13.01
C SER A 187 8.74 14.23 11.84
N PHE A 188 8.66 13.60 10.69
CA PHE A 188 9.39 13.95 9.47
C PHE A 188 8.53 13.65 8.24
N SER A 189 8.88 14.21 7.09
CA SER A 189 8.16 13.99 5.82
C SER A 189 8.37 12.59 5.28
N ASN A 190 7.38 12.07 4.55
CA ASN A 190 7.43 10.74 3.93
C ASN A 190 7.73 9.64 4.96
N ASP A 191 6.97 9.65 6.06
CA ASP A 191 6.97 8.61 7.08
C ASP A 191 5.56 8.03 7.28
N GLY A 192 4.75 8.11 6.25
CA GLY A 192 3.32 7.83 6.27
C GLY A 192 2.94 6.39 5.96
N ILE A 193 1.63 6.21 5.86
CA ILE A 193 0.99 4.95 5.57
C ILE A 193 0.79 4.82 4.06
N GLU A 194 1.37 3.78 3.49
CA GLU A 194 1.38 3.46 2.06
C GLU A 194 0.44 2.30 1.69
N GLY A 195 -0.12 1.61 2.66
CA GLY A 195 -0.98 0.46 2.41
C GLY A 195 -2.12 0.31 3.38
N LEU A 196 -3.31 -0.03 2.89
CA LEU A 196 -4.50 -0.31 3.67
C LEU A 196 -5.09 -1.67 3.32
N ALA A 197 -5.47 -2.45 4.35
CA ALA A 197 -6.15 -3.73 4.14
C ALA A 197 -7.16 -4.02 5.25
N PHE A 198 -8.31 -4.59 4.88
CA PHE A 198 -9.26 -5.14 5.85
C PHE A 198 -9.16 -6.66 5.90
N ASP A 199 -9.08 -7.22 7.11
CA ASP A 199 -9.31 -8.65 7.29
C ASP A 199 -10.82 -9.00 7.37
N ASN A 200 -11.12 -10.29 7.48
CA ASN A 200 -12.49 -10.76 7.63
C ASN A 200 -13.05 -10.60 9.06
N ASN A 201 -12.21 -10.21 10.03
CA ASN A 201 -12.57 -10.03 11.44
C ASN A 201 -12.90 -8.58 11.78
N GLY A 202 -12.84 -7.66 10.81
CA GLY A 202 -13.13 -6.24 11.00
C GLY A 202 -11.95 -5.45 11.54
N ASN A 203 -10.73 -5.91 11.32
CA ASN A 203 -9.54 -5.12 11.58
C ASN A 203 -9.10 -4.38 10.31
N LEU A 204 -8.68 -3.14 10.48
CA LEU A 204 -8.00 -2.35 9.47
C LEU A 204 -6.50 -2.38 9.76
N TYR A 205 -5.73 -2.84 8.80
CA TYR A 205 -4.27 -2.83 8.81
C TYR A 205 -3.75 -1.64 8.00
N LEU A 206 -2.70 -1.02 8.51
CA LEU A 206 -2.05 0.15 7.92
C LEU A 206 -0.55 -0.15 7.81
N ALA A 207 -0.05 -0.23 6.58
CA ALA A 207 1.37 -0.45 6.32
C ALA A 207 2.11 0.88 6.24
N LEU A 208 3.14 1.03 7.06
CA LEU A 208 4.02 2.18 7.11
C LEU A 208 5.21 1.97 6.19
N GLU A 209 5.55 2.97 5.38
CA GLU A 209 6.74 2.95 4.53
C GLU A 209 7.98 2.71 5.40
N LYS A 210 8.24 3.62 6.31
CA LYS A 210 9.37 3.54 7.24
C LYS A 210 9.15 4.44 8.45
N ASN A 211 9.77 4.10 9.55
CA ASN A 211 9.89 4.97 10.71
C ASN A 211 11.24 5.70 10.72
N LEU A 212 11.50 6.50 11.75
CA LEU A 212 12.79 7.21 11.93
C LEU A 212 14.03 6.29 12.00
N ALA A 213 13.86 4.97 12.06
CA ALA A 213 14.93 3.98 12.03
C ALA A 213 15.02 3.25 10.68
N ASN A 214 14.35 3.75 9.63
CA ASN A 214 14.18 3.13 8.31
C ASN A 214 13.52 1.74 8.35
N ALA A 215 12.74 1.44 9.40
CA ALA A 215 12.06 0.16 9.54
C ALA A 215 10.60 0.27 9.09
N PRO A 216 10.13 -0.57 8.15
CA PRO A 216 8.72 -0.69 7.84
C PRO A 216 7.96 -1.29 9.02
N MET A 217 6.68 -0.94 9.17
CA MET A 217 5.81 -1.47 10.21
C MET A 217 4.41 -1.70 9.66
N ILE A 218 3.66 -2.60 10.28
CA ILE A 218 2.23 -2.74 10.02
C ILE A 218 1.49 -2.47 11.32
N PHE A 219 0.62 -1.48 11.30
CA PHE A 219 -0.27 -1.18 12.40
C PHE A 219 -1.63 -1.82 12.19
N VAL A 220 -2.39 -1.92 13.28
CA VAL A 220 -3.74 -2.47 13.27
C VAL A 220 -4.66 -1.66 14.18
N THR A 221 -5.92 -1.53 13.76
CA THR A 221 -6.99 -0.96 14.56
C THR A 221 -8.31 -1.69 14.31
N PRO A 222 -9.16 -1.93 15.31
CA PRO A 222 -10.51 -2.42 15.09
C PRO A 222 -11.31 -1.39 14.29
N TYR A 223 -12.09 -1.88 13.33
CA TYR A 223 -13.00 -1.07 12.53
C TYR A 223 -14.43 -1.49 12.81
N SER A 224 -15.21 -0.59 13.37
CA SER A 224 -16.59 -0.82 13.80
C SER A 224 -17.56 0.18 13.14
N ALA A 225 -18.85 -0.07 13.23
CA ALA A 225 -19.88 0.80 12.63
C ALA A 225 -19.87 2.25 13.15
N ASP A 226 -19.32 2.47 14.34
CA ASP A 226 -19.16 3.79 14.96
C ASP A 226 -17.79 4.43 14.71
N PHE A 227 -16.92 3.77 13.95
CA PHE A 227 -15.56 4.25 13.66
C PHE A 227 -15.52 5.72 13.20
N TRP A 228 -16.50 6.15 12.39
CA TRP A 228 -16.58 7.49 11.82
C TRP A 228 -17.45 8.46 12.62
N GLN A 229 -17.90 8.10 13.82
CA GLN A 229 -18.71 9.00 14.66
C GLN A 229 -17.86 10.05 15.42
N SER A 230 -16.55 9.88 15.44
CA SER A 230 -15.60 10.83 16.02
C SER A 230 -14.63 11.32 14.94
N ASP A 231 -14.25 12.58 15.01
CA ASP A 231 -13.18 13.21 14.24
C ASP A 231 -11.87 13.35 15.05
N ASP A 232 -11.82 12.77 16.26
CA ASP A 232 -10.61 12.69 17.07
C ASP A 232 -9.59 11.74 16.46
N PHE A 233 -8.33 11.88 16.88
CA PHE A 233 -7.27 10.99 16.45
C PHE A 233 -7.62 9.53 16.73
N MET A 234 -7.39 8.70 15.73
CA MET A 234 -7.52 7.25 15.83
C MET A 234 -6.19 6.64 16.28
N LYS A 235 -6.22 5.91 17.37
CA LYS A 235 -5.04 5.19 17.85
C LYS A 235 -4.88 3.88 17.11
N VAL A 236 -3.67 3.64 16.62
CA VAL A 236 -3.26 2.34 16.05
C VAL A 236 -2.31 1.63 17.01
N ALA A 237 -2.31 0.31 16.95
CA ALA A 237 -1.35 -0.54 17.65
C ALA A 237 -0.37 -1.17 16.66
N ASP A 238 0.86 -1.39 17.08
CA ASP A 238 1.79 -2.23 16.34
C ASP A 238 1.21 -3.66 16.26
N SER A 239 1.13 -4.22 15.06
CA SER A 239 0.63 -5.58 14.85
C SER A 239 1.57 -6.66 15.41
N GLY A 240 2.84 -6.30 15.63
CA GLY A 240 3.88 -7.23 16.07
C GLY A 240 4.33 -8.23 15.01
N PHE A 241 3.97 -8.04 13.74
CA PHE A 241 4.43 -8.91 12.66
C PHE A 241 5.95 -8.86 12.51
N LYS A 242 6.55 -10.03 12.33
CA LYS A 242 7.96 -10.14 11.98
C LYS A 242 8.08 -10.02 10.47
N LEU A 243 8.48 -8.84 10.00
CA LEU A 243 8.68 -8.60 8.57
C LEU A 243 10.00 -9.22 8.09
N PRO A 244 10.09 -9.70 6.83
CA PRO A 244 11.28 -10.37 6.29
C PRO A 244 12.32 -9.36 5.79
N VAL A 245 12.64 -8.36 6.59
CA VAL A 245 13.63 -7.31 6.28
C VAL A 245 15.03 -7.94 6.31
N PRO A 246 15.80 -7.91 5.20
CA PRO A 246 17.06 -8.64 5.10
C PRO A 246 18.21 -7.99 5.87
N ASP A 247 18.22 -6.67 6.02
CA ASP A 247 19.27 -5.88 6.67
C ASP A 247 18.73 -4.56 7.25
N ALA A 248 19.58 -3.59 7.52
CA ALA A 248 19.21 -2.30 8.11
C ALA A 248 18.99 -1.19 7.06
N ASP A 249 18.99 -1.52 5.79
CA ASP A 249 18.69 -0.56 4.73
C ASP A 249 17.19 -0.24 4.66
N ASN A 250 16.82 0.61 3.72
CA ASN A 250 15.42 1.01 3.55
C ASN A 250 14.64 -0.03 2.72
N HIS A 251 13.78 -0.79 3.38
CA HIS A 251 12.91 -1.82 2.79
C HIS A 251 11.43 -1.44 2.99
N PRO A 252 10.93 -0.41 2.30
CA PRO A 252 9.60 0.13 2.53
C PRO A 252 8.51 -0.83 2.09
N ILE A 253 7.35 -0.77 2.78
CA ILE A 253 6.10 -1.36 2.31
C ILE A 253 5.28 -0.24 1.67
N ASN A 254 5.03 -0.33 0.36
CA ASN A 254 4.32 0.67 -0.42
C ASN A 254 2.94 0.23 -0.94
N GLY A 255 2.49 -0.94 -0.56
CA GLY A 255 1.14 -1.42 -0.89
C GLY A 255 0.75 -2.57 -0.01
N LEU A 256 -0.53 -2.67 0.31
CA LEU A 256 -1.06 -3.72 1.17
C LEU A 256 -2.47 -4.12 0.73
N ASP A 257 -2.75 -5.43 0.71
CA ASP A 257 -4.13 -5.92 0.66
C ASP A 257 -4.26 -7.26 1.41
N TYR A 258 -5.49 -7.68 1.63
CA TYR A 258 -5.81 -8.89 2.38
C TYR A 258 -6.09 -10.06 1.44
N LEU A 259 -5.42 -11.18 1.71
CA LEU A 259 -5.60 -12.45 1.01
C LEU A 259 -6.28 -13.46 1.94
N PRO A 260 -7.55 -13.85 1.67
CA PRO A 260 -8.23 -14.83 2.49
C PRO A 260 -7.59 -16.20 2.36
N HIS A 261 -7.49 -16.94 3.47
CA HIS A 261 -7.09 -18.33 3.44
C HIS A 261 -8.25 -19.21 2.91
N PRO A 262 -7.97 -20.29 2.14
CA PRO A 262 -9.00 -21.21 1.69
C PRO A 262 -9.82 -21.85 2.82
N ASP A 263 -9.19 -22.10 3.97
CA ASP A 263 -9.88 -22.49 5.19
C ASP A 263 -10.34 -21.25 5.95
N SER A 264 -11.65 -21.08 6.09
CA SER A 264 -12.26 -19.91 6.75
C SER A 264 -11.99 -19.82 8.26
N SER A 265 -11.46 -20.88 8.89
CA SER A 265 -11.02 -20.83 10.28
C SER A 265 -9.68 -20.12 10.48
N HIS A 266 -8.90 -19.94 9.41
CA HIS A 266 -7.65 -19.20 9.42
C HIS A 266 -7.92 -17.70 9.17
N PRO A 267 -7.27 -16.79 9.89
CA PRO A 267 -7.52 -15.35 9.74
C PRO A 267 -7.08 -14.77 8.40
N GLY A 268 -6.33 -15.53 7.59
CA GLY A 268 -5.83 -15.10 6.29
C GLY A 268 -4.43 -14.51 6.34
N TYR A 269 -4.07 -13.82 5.27
CA TYR A 269 -2.75 -13.24 5.06
C TYR A 269 -2.86 -11.78 4.63
N LEU A 270 -1.80 -11.01 4.90
CA LEU A 270 -1.56 -9.73 4.23
C LEU A 270 -0.57 -9.94 3.09
N VAL A 271 -0.83 -9.29 1.96
CA VAL A 271 0.08 -9.20 0.83
C VAL A 271 0.67 -7.80 0.83
N ALA A 272 1.95 -7.70 1.11
CA ALA A 272 2.67 -6.43 1.19
C ALA A 272 3.67 -6.30 0.04
N ALA A 273 3.67 -5.16 -0.64
CA ALA A 273 4.67 -4.84 -1.67
C ALA A 273 5.89 -4.17 -1.04
N ALA A 274 7.03 -4.85 -1.06
CA ALA A 274 8.32 -4.30 -0.67
C ALA A 274 8.99 -3.69 -1.92
N ARG A 275 8.73 -2.39 -2.13
CA ARG A 275 9.03 -1.67 -3.38
C ARG A 275 10.50 -1.74 -3.77
N ASN A 276 11.40 -1.43 -2.84
CA ASN A 276 12.84 -1.34 -3.13
C ASN A 276 13.48 -2.70 -3.40
N ASP A 277 12.83 -3.79 -2.97
CA ASP A 277 13.33 -5.16 -3.11
C ASP A 277 12.75 -5.88 -4.33
N ASP A 278 11.80 -5.27 -5.03
CA ASP A 278 10.97 -5.94 -6.03
C ASP A 278 10.36 -7.25 -5.46
N GLN A 279 9.84 -7.20 -4.22
CA GLN A 279 9.29 -8.37 -3.51
C GLN A 279 7.82 -8.18 -3.15
N LEU A 280 7.10 -9.32 -3.07
CA LEU A 280 5.86 -9.40 -2.31
C LEU A 280 6.08 -10.28 -1.08
N TRP A 281 5.59 -9.80 0.05
CA TRP A 281 5.61 -10.53 1.31
C TRP A 281 4.20 -11.02 1.63
N ILE A 282 4.05 -12.33 1.77
CA ILE A 282 2.80 -12.96 2.20
C ILE A 282 2.93 -13.20 3.70
N ILE A 283 2.23 -12.41 4.50
CA ILE A 283 2.37 -12.35 5.95
C ILE A 283 1.17 -13.02 6.59
N ASP A 284 1.42 -14.09 7.36
CA ASP A 284 0.38 -14.81 8.10
C ASP A 284 -0.14 -13.97 9.27
N ILE A 285 -1.44 -13.61 9.21
CA ILE A 285 -2.10 -12.83 10.28
C ILE A 285 -2.13 -13.61 11.60
N SER A 286 -2.16 -14.95 11.57
CA SER A 286 -2.09 -15.76 12.78
C SER A 286 -0.71 -15.79 13.43
N GLN A 287 0.32 -15.33 12.74
CA GLN A 287 1.74 -15.35 13.14
C GLN A 287 2.26 -16.79 13.45
N GLN A 288 1.61 -17.80 12.94
CA GLN A 288 2.06 -19.19 13.12
C GLN A 288 3.11 -19.60 12.10
N GLN A 289 3.22 -18.84 11.00
CA GLN A 289 4.17 -19.06 9.93
C GLN A 289 5.06 -17.84 9.72
N ALA A 290 6.29 -18.07 9.27
CA ALA A 290 7.14 -16.97 8.79
C ALA A 290 6.57 -16.38 7.50
N PRO A 291 6.79 -15.09 7.20
CA PRO A 291 6.40 -14.53 5.92
C PRO A 291 7.00 -15.28 4.74
N PHE A 292 6.18 -15.54 3.72
CA PHE A 292 6.65 -16.11 2.46
C PHE A 292 7.06 -14.97 1.53
N VAL A 293 8.29 -15.03 1.00
CA VAL A 293 8.86 -13.99 0.14
C VAL A 293 8.83 -14.42 -1.32
N LEU A 294 8.22 -13.58 -2.15
CA LEU A 294 8.21 -13.72 -3.61
C LEU A 294 9.17 -12.69 -4.20
N GLN A 295 10.23 -13.14 -4.87
CA GLN A 295 11.09 -12.25 -5.65
C GLN A 295 10.47 -12.02 -7.02
N MET A 296 10.26 -10.76 -7.38
CA MET A 296 9.57 -10.38 -8.60
C MET A 296 10.57 -9.87 -9.65
N HIS A 297 10.28 -10.18 -10.91
CA HIS A 297 10.98 -9.60 -12.05
C HIS A 297 9.93 -9.07 -13.02
N PHE A 298 9.92 -7.76 -13.21
CA PHE A 298 8.90 -7.07 -13.96
C PHE A 298 9.35 -6.76 -15.38
N TYR A 299 8.39 -6.81 -16.34
CA TYR A 299 8.66 -6.60 -17.74
C TYR A 299 7.58 -5.70 -18.36
N ALA A 300 8.03 -4.68 -19.10
CA ALA A 300 7.15 -3.81 -19.89
C ALA A 300 6.96 -4.38 -21.31
N PRO A 301 5.73 -4.41 -21.85
CA PRO A 301 5.50 -4.85 -23.23
C PRO A 301 6.03 -3.81 -24.20
N THR A 302 6.64 -4.28 -25.29
CA THR A 302 7.16 -3.44 -26.36
C THR A 302 6.17 -3.39 -27.52
N TYR A 303 5.70 -2.19 -27.89
CA TYR A 303 4.86 -2.02 -29.06
C TYR A 303 5.68 -2.21 -30.34
N ARG A 304 5.37 -3.25 -31.10
CA ARG A 304 6.04 -3.58 -32.37
C ARG A 304 5.55 -2.74 -33.56
N ASN A 305 4.97 -1.58 -33.36
CA ASN A 305 4.51 -0.72 -34.44
C ASN A 305 5.69 0.08 -34.99
N ASN A 306 6.29 -0.43 -36.07
CA ASN A 306 7.42 0.09 -36.85
C ASN A 306 8.80 -0.47 -36.46
N ALA A 307 9.03 -1.73 -36.81
CA ALA A 307 10.20 -2.18 -37.56
C ALA A 307 11.59 -1.66 -37.19
N SER A 308 12.01 -1.78 -35.95
CA SER A 308 13.34 -2.31 -35.74
C SER A 308 13.18 -3.71 -35.14
N ASN A 309 13.69 -4.74 -35.80
CA ASN A 309 13.66 -6.13 -35.31
C ASN A 309 14.50 -6.34 -34.03
N ASP A 310 14.99 -5.26 -33.42
CA ASP A 310 16.00 -5.27 -32.39
C ASP A 310 15.42 -5.19 -30.96
N CYS A 311 14.11 -4.92 -30.81
CA CYS A 311 13.46 -4.85 -29.51
C CYS A 311 12.81 -6.20 -29.16
N PRO A 312 13.04 -6.76 -27.95
CA PRO A 312 12.30 -7.91 -27.46
C PRO A 312 10.82 -7.59 -27.29
N ALA A 313 9.94 -8.62 -27.24
CA ALA A 313 8.50 -8.41 -26.99
C ALA A 313 8.22 -7.78 -25.63
N TYR A 314 9.11 -8.00 -24.68
CA TYR A 314 9.08 -7.44 -23.34
C TYR A 314 10.50 -7.01 -22.95
N GLU A 315 10.65 -5.84 -22.34
CA GLU A 315 11.91 -5.39 -21.76
C GLU A 315 11.87 -5.43 -20.23
N LYS A 316 12.95 -5.92 -19.63
CA LYS A 316 13.03 -6.03 -18.16
C LYS A 316 13.11 -4.64 -17.55
N MET A 317 12.27 -4.39 -16.55
CA MET A 317 12.34 -3.18 -15.74
C MET A 317 13.37 -3.32 -14.64
N ARG A 318 14.05 -2.22 -14.33
CA ARG A 318 15.05 -2.11 -13.25
C ARG A 318 14.55 -1.25 -12.10
N ASN A 319 13.55 -0.43 -12.37
CA ASN A 319 12.93 0.48 -11.41
C ASN A 319 11.42 0.36 -11.62
N THR A 320 10.81 -0.62 -11.00
CA THR A 320 9.39 -0.89 -11.17
C THR A 320 8.56 -0.05 -10.21
N SER A 321 8.96 0.03 -8.95
CA SER A 321 8.28 0.81 -7.90
C SER A 321 6.82 0.38 -7.74
N ILE A 322 6.56 -0.85 -7.27
CA ILE A 322 5.17 -1.30 -7.01
C ILE A 322 4.63 -0.59 -5.78
N GLU A 323 3.47 0.05 -5.92
CA GLU A 323 2.79 0.74 -4.82
C GLU A 323 1.36 0.26 -4.62
N GLY A 324 0.58 0.07 -5.67
CA GLY A 324 -0.77 -0.47 -5.51
C GLY A 324 -0.83 -1.98 -5.55
N VAL A 325 -1.55 -2.57 -4.57
CA VAL A 325 -1.84 -4.01 -4.49
C VAL A 325 -3.34 -4.21 -4.34
N ALA A 326 -3.92 -5.11 -5.15
CA ALA A 326 -5.33 -5.51 -5.01
C ALA A 326 -5.48 -7.02 -5.15
N VAL A 327 -6.24 -7.63 -4.24
CA VAL A 327 -6.52 -9.06 -4.20
C VAL A 327 -7.95 -9.35 -4.68
N ALA A 328 -8.10 -10.30 -5.60
CA ALA A 328 -9.38 -10.73 -6.15
C ALA A 328 -9.48 -12.25 -6.22
N GLY A 329 -9.99 -12.86 -5.17
CA GLY A 329 -10.06 -14.32 -5.09
C GLY A 329 -8.66 -14.94 -5.15
N ASN A 330 -8.35 -15.61 -6.25
CA ASN A 330 -7.03 -16.21 -6.49
C ASN A 330 -6.12 -15.38 -7.39
N GLN A 331 -6.42 -14.10 -7.60
CA GLN A 331 -5.63 -13.19 -8.43
C GLN A 331 -5.13 -12.02 -7.61
N LEU A 332 -3.90 -11.59 -7.91
CA LEU A 332 -3.31 -10.36 -7.44
C LEU A 332 -3.12 -9.41 -8.62
N TYR A 333 -3.43 -8.16 -8.40
CA TYR A 333 -3.15 -7.06 -9.30
C TYR A 333 -2.19 -6.10 -8.63
N LEU A 334 -1.17 -5.69 -9.37
CA LEU A 334 -0.15 -4.77 -8.91
C LEU A 334 -0.09 -3.60 -9.90
N ILE A 335 0.06 -2.41 -9.39
CA ILE A 335 0.33 -1.22 -10.19
C ILE A 335 1.63 -0.59 -9.73
N ASN A 336 2.41 -0.08 -10.66
CA ASN A 336 3.63 0.62 -10.32
C ASN A 336 3.43 2.14 -10.30
N ASP A 337 4.17 2.81 -9.42
CA ASP A 337 4.44 4.24 -9.51
C ASP A 337 5.51 4.49 -10.57
N PRO A 338 5.23 5.31 -11.60
CA PRO A 338 6.23 5.71 -12.56
C PRO A 338 7.15 6.82 -12.02
N TRP A 339 7.79 6.59 -10.89
CA TRP A 339 8.66 7.54 -10.18
C TRP A 339 9.55 8.35 -11.13
N GLN A 340 9.23 9.63 -11.28
CA GLN A 340 9.71 10.49 -12.35
C GLN A 340 11.23 10.52 -12.51
N SER A 341 12.00 10.44 -11.41
CA SER A 341 13.47 10.48 -11.45
C SER A 341 14.12 9.16 -11.87
N GLN A 342 13.41 8.02 -11.76
CA GLN A 342 13.96 6.68 -11.99
C GLN A 342 13.32 5.99 -13.19
N TYR A 343 12.06 6.24 -13.46
CA TYR A 343 11.28 5.51 -14.47
C TYR A 343 11.88 5.56 -15.87
N PRO A 344 12.38 6.71 -16.38
CA PRO A 344 13.05 6.79 -17.69
C PRO A 344 14.31 5.93 -17.80
N LYS A 345 14.92 5.52 -16.66
CA LYS A 345 16.09 4.63 -16.67
C LYS A 345 15.76 3.19 -17.08
N ASN A 346 14.46 2.85 -17.15
CA ASN A 346 14.02 1.57 -17.71
C ASN A 346 14.16 1.48 -19.23
N ILE A 347 14.33 2.59 -19.94
CA ILE A 347 14.41 2.60 -21.41
C ILE A 347 15.61 1.79 -21.87
N GLN A 348 15.36 0.63 -22.46
CA GLN A 348 16.33 -0.21 -23.14
C GLN A 348 16.01 -0.29 -24.63
N CYS A 349 14.73 -0.18 -24.96
CA CYS A 349 14.19 -0.19 -26.31
C CYS A 349 13.56 1.16 -26.64
N GLN A 350 13.97 1.79 -27.75
CA GLN A 350 13.47 3.08 -28.19
C GLN A 350 11.94 3.07 -28.44
N ALA A 351 11.36 1.91 -28.75
CA ALA A 351 9.92 1.78 -28.95
C ALA A 351 9.10 2.10 -27.68
N ASN A 352 9.67 1.91 -26.49
CA ASN A 352 9.03 2.24 -25.22
C ASN A 352 9.42 3.60 -24.63
N ALA A 353 10.35 4.32 -25.26
CA ALA A 353 10.86 5.58 -24.73
C ALA A 353 9.73 6.61 -24.45
N VAL A 354 8.72 6.64 -25.32
CA VAL A 354 7.56 7.54 -25.12
C VAL A 354 6.83 7.21 -23.83
N ASN A 355 6.53 5.93 -23.60
CA ASN A 355 5.76 5.50 -22.44
C ASN A 355 6.48 5.79 -21.11
N PHE A 356 7.77 5.47 -21.04
CA PHE A 356 8.58 5.74 -19.86
C PHE A 356 8.78 7.25 -19.62
N ASN A 357 8.97 8.05 -20.68
CA ASN A 357 9.11 9.49 -20.54
C ASN A 357 7.81 10.25 -20.26
N GLN A 358 6.66 9.63 -20.55
CA GLN A 358 5.34 10.13 -20.19
C GLN A 358 4.85 9.59 -18.85
N PHE A 359 5.70 8.84 -18.15
CA PHE A 359 5.37 8.23 -16.87
C PHE A 359 4.07 7.42 -16.92
N SER A 360 3.92 6.60 -17.98
CA SER A 360 2.76 5.72 -18.13
C SER A 360 2.92 4.51 -17.22
N PRO A 361 1.97 4.22 -16.32
CA PRO A 361 2.08 3.07 -15.42
C PRO A 361 1.71 1.76 -16.10
N LEU A 362 2.10 0.67 -15.45
CA LEU A 362 1.84 -0.70 -15.84
C LEU A 362 0.97 -1.39 -14.79
N LEU A 363 0.00 -2.16 -15.27
CA LEU A 363 -0.76 -3.12 -14.47
C LEU A 363 -0.14 -4.51 -14.65
N PHE A 364 0.20 -5.15 -13.55
CA PHE A 364 0.68 -6.53 -13.50
C PHE A 364 -0.38 -7.43 -12.88
N GLN A 365 -0.42 -8.68 -13.31
CA GLN A 365 -1.39 -9.67 -12.83
C GLN A 365 -0.68 -11.00 -12.59
N LEU A 366 -0.95 -11.61 -11.45
CA LEU A 366 -0.47 -12.95 -11.13
C LEU A 366 -1.54 -13.75 -10.37
N ASN A 367 -1.46 -15.07 -10.43
CA ASN A 367 -2.33 -15.94 -9.64
C ASN A 367 -1.67 -16.29 -8.30
N THR A 368 -2.49 -16.47 -7.27
CA THR A 368 -2.01 -17.05 -6.01
C THR A 368 -1.54 -18.48 -6.23
N ASP A 369 -0.53 -18.89 -5.48
CA ASP A 369 -0.02 -20.25 -5.50
C ASP A 369 -0.37 -20.94 -4.17
N PRO A 370 -0.91 -22.17 -4.18
CA PRO A 370 -1.17 -22.92 -2.95
C PRO A 370 0.03 -23.09 -2.02
N ARG A 371 1.25 -23.02 -2.56
CA ARG A 371 2.49 -23.09 -1.76
C ARG A 371 2.68 -21.91 -0.81
N TRP A 372 1.97 -20.79 -1.04
CA TRP A 372 2.03 -19.63 -0.13
C TRP A 372 1.33 -19.92 1.21
N PHE A 373 0.43 -20.91 1.22
CA PHE A 373 -0.40 -21.28 2.36
C PHE A 373 0.08 -22.51 3.11
N ILE A 374 1.08 -23.20 2.57
CA ILE A 374 1.60 -24.44 3.14
C ILE A 374 3.08 -24.22 3.42
N GLN A 375 3.43 -24.07 4.69
CA GLN A 375 4.81 -24.21 5.10
C GLN A 375 5.08 -25.65 5.53
N PRO A 376 6.21 -26.22 5.12
CA PRO A 376 6.58 -27.59 5.46
C PRO A 376 6.88 -27.76 6.96
#